data_0a5bdd05ea53c70641c4e65d87111985
#
_entry.id   0a5bdd05ea53c70641c4e65d87111985
#
_cell.length_a   1.000
_cell.length_b   1.000
_cell.length_c   1.000
_cell.angle_alpha   90.00
_cell.angle_beta   90.00
_cell.angle_gamma   90.00
#
_symmetry.space_group_name_H-M   'P 1'
#
loop_
_entity.id
_entity.type
_entity.pdbx_description
1 polymer ?
#
loop_
_entity_poly.entity_id
_entity_poly.type
_entity_poly.pdbx_seq_one_letter_code
_entity_poly.pdbx_strand_id
1 'polypeptide(L)'
;MMDNENQNQPNQKISFESLDILIGKWRDGTFSEIIDDWKWIFSYSKRYKGAIAFYTILGIFSTSMGLVGSVASKYMIDIITGYQMSKLWIMIVITLGSAFFSLTIGNVIGRISTKLSIYINNDIQADIFDKIIDADWMEINQYSNGDVLNRFNSDVNTISGNAISWLPTIIIAVYDFVATFAVIWHYDKIMSLLAFASAPFMLLMSKFLISKQREYGKKVREMSSEMMTFEVETFYNFDTIKSFGISSLYGKKMRNWQEKFKDISLKYNMFTIKTNIVMSIIGMVVQYAAFGYCLFRLWTRDISYGTMTLFLQQRSNLNGAFNNLVSIIPNFLNSSISAHRIRELAQLKKEVHIPESSEMDAYVEDGFEVKMRNVDFSYIEGNRVITDSAFMANPGEIVALVGPSGEGKTTMIRLILGLIHPEKGEAYLRASNGKQVEMNADTRHLFAYVPQGNTILSGTIAENLKMVKQDATEEEMIEALKISCAWDFVKNMEETIYTKIGERGRGFSEGQAQRIAIARAVLRDAPVLLLDEATSALDVTTERKVLRNIIKQRPNKTCIVTTHRPSVLNMCQRVYRVMETQVTELSEEESSKMAMDF
;
A
#
# COMPACT_ATOMS: atom_id res chain seq x y z
N MET A 1 9.34 11.87 -26.10
CA MET A 1 9.50 13.06 -25.27
C MET A 1 8.28 13.04 -24.35
N MET A 2 8.41 12.42 -23.20
CA MET A 2 7.39 12.43 -22.13
C MET A 2 8.09 12.98 -20.90
N ASP A 3 7.58 14.10 -20.44
CA ASP A 3 8.07 14.77 -19.25
C ASP A 3 7.84 13.88 -18.04
N ASN A 4 8.94 13.44 -17.41
CA ASN A 4 8.95 12.74 -16.14
C ASN A 4 8.62 13.74 -15.04
N GLU A 5 7.37 13.81 -14.61
CA GLU A 5 7.02 14.37 -13.32
C GLU A 5 7.55 13.45 -12.21
N ASN A 6 8.51 13.98 -11.50
CA ASN A 6 9.18 13.40 -10.36
C ASN A 6 8.19 12.97 -9.26
N GLN A 7 7.92 11.70 -9.12
CA GLN A 7 7.35 11.14 -7.90
C GLN A 7 8.42 11.12 -6.81
N ASN A 8 8.48 12.20 -6.04
CA ASN A 8 9.29 12.32 -4.83
C ASN A 8 8.71 11.44 -3.71
N GLN A 9 9.33 10.30 -3.44
CA GLN A 9 9.12 9.61 -2.15
C GLN A 9 9.76 10.43 -1.02
N PRO A 10 9.00 10.83 0.02
CA PRO A 10 9.53 11.57 1.15
C PRO A 10 10.05 10.64 2.22
N ASN A 11 11.36 10.33 2.20
CA ASN A 11 12.00 9.67 3.33
C ASN A 11 12.92 10.61 4.07
N GLN A 12 12.61 10.81 5.37
CA GLN A 12 13.39 11.42 6.43
C GLN A 12 14.20 12.67 6.06
N LYS A 13 13.52 13.79 5.95
CA LYS A 13 14.14 15.12 5.91
C LYS A 13 14.24 15.67 7.33
N ILE A 14 15.45 16.06 7.73
CA ILE A 14 15.77 16.58 9.06
C ILE A 14 15.14 17.97 9.28
N SER A 15 14.80 18.28 10.52
CA SER A 15 13.89 19.26 11.09
C SER A 15 13.79 20.69 10.50
N PHE A 16 14.85 21.26 9.93
CA PHE A 16 14.79 22.64 9.41
C PHE A 16 14.12 22.75 8.05
N GLU A 17 14.34 21.79 7.14
CA GLU A 17 13.63 21.78 5.86
C GLU A 17 12.14 21.47 6.10
N SER A 18 11.85 20.64 7.07
CA SER A 18 10.47 20.38 7.49
C SER A 18 9.81 21.62 8.08
N LEU A 19 10.56 22.44 8.82
CA LEU A 19 10.10 23.76 9.27
C LEU A 19 9.93 24.73 8.10
N ASP A 20 10.89 24.78 7.18
CA ASP A 20 10.81 25.64 5.99
C ASP A 20 9.64 25.20 5.08
N ILE A 21 9.38 23.89 4.96
CA ILE A 21 8.21 23.34 4.25
C ILE A 21 6.91 23.73 4.97
N LEU A 22 6.84 23.61 6.29
CA LEU A 22 5.66 24.04 7.07
C LEU A 22 5.39 25.52 6.93
N ILE A 23 6.45 26.34 7.04
CA ILE A 23 6.35 27.79 6.87
C ILE A 23 5.95 28.13 5.42
N GLY A 24 6.52 27.44 4.43
CA GLY A 24 6.14 27.56 3.02
C GLY A 24 4.67 27.23 2.80
N LYS A 25 4.21 26.08 3.23
CA LYS A 25 2.80 25.67 3.13
C LYS A 25 1.85 26.57 3.90
N TRP A 26 2.29 27.13 5.03
CA TRP A 26 1.50 28.12 5.75
C TRP A 26 1.38 29.43 4.97
N ARG A 27 2.46 29.87 4.30
CA ARG A 27 2.51 31.07 3.47
C ARG A 27 1.70 30.91 2.18
N ASP A 28 1.71 29.70 1.59
CA ASP A 28 1.01 29.35 0.34
C ASP A 28 -0.46 28.96 0.57
N GLY A 29 -0.94 28.98 1.83
CA GLY A 29 -2.32 28.63 2.17
C GLY A 29 -2.66 27.14 2.15
N THR A 30 -1.71 26.25 1.83
CA THR A 30 -1.91 24.79 1.77
C THR A 30 -1.77 24.07 3.13
N PHE A 31 -1.59 24.83 4.21
CA PHE A 31 -1.52 24.28 5.57
C PHE A 31 -2.83 23.63 6.02
N SER A 32 -3.98 24.05 5.45
CA SER A 32 -5.29 23.43 5.69
C SER A 32 -5.34 21.95 5.29
N GLU A 33 -4.63 21.56 4.23
CA GLU A 33 -4.55 20.16 3.78
C GLU A 33 -3.90 19.28 4.85
N ILE A 34 -2.80 19.75 5.44
CA ILE A 34 -2.12 19.03 6.54
C ILE A 34 -3.06 18.85 7.73
N ILE A 35 -3.84 19.89 8.07
CA ILE A 35 -4.81 19.81 9.16
C ILE A 35 -5.90 18.79 8.85
N ASP A 36 -6.39 18.72 7.62
CA ASP A 36 -7.44 17.79 7.22
C ASP A 36 -6.91 16.35 7.19
N ASP A 37 -5.66 16.14 6.76
CA ASP A 37 -4.99 14.84 6.86
C ASP A 37 -4.88 14.39 8.32
N TRP A 38 -4.51 15.28 9.22
CA TRP A 38 -4.42 14.97 10.64
C TRP A 38 -5.79 14.77 11.31
N LYS A 39 -6.83 15.50 10.89
CA LYS A 39 -8.20 15.24 11.34
C LYS A 39 -8.64 13.82 10.95
N TRP A 40 -8.30 13.40 9.74
CA TRP A 40 -8.58 12.05 9.26
C TRP A 40 -7.81 11.00 10.09
N ILE A 41 -6.51 11.18 10.33
CA ILE A 41 -5.71 10.31 11.21
C ILE A 41 -6.35 10.22 12.60
N PHE A 42 -6.74 11.36 13.18
CA PHE A 42 -7.38 11.39 14.51
C PHE A 42 -8.74 10.71 14.55
N SER A 43 -9.46 10.59 13.45
CA SER A 43 -10.73 9.86 13.43
C SER A 43 -10.56 8.40 13.86
N TYR A 44 -9.46 7.75 13.49
CA TYR A 44 -9.10 6.40 13.93
C TYR A 44 -8.57 6.37 15.37
N SER A 45 -7.75 7.33 15.77
CA SER A 45 -7.20 7.41 17.13
C SER A 45 -8.26 7.71 18.18
N LYS A 46 -9.34 8.42 17.81
CA LYS A 46 -10.42 8.83 18.72
C LYS A 46 -11.04 7.67 19.47
N ARG A 47 -11.14 6.49 18.84
CA ARG A 47 -11.65 5.26 19.47
C ARG A 47 -10.82 4.84 20.67
N TYR A 48 -9.51 5.12 20.67
CA TYR A 48 -8.55 4.69 21.67
C TYR A 48 -8.10 5.81 22.61
N LYS A 49 -8.80 6.97 22.64
CA LYS A 49 -8.45 8.16 23.41
C LYS A 49 -8.16 7.90 24.89
N GLY A 50 -8.92 6.99 25.53
CA GLY A 50 -8.72 6.64 26.94
C GLY A 50 -7.39 5.95 27.21
N ALA A 51 -6.99 5.01 26.35
CA ALA A 51 -5.71 4.32 26.46
C ALA A 51 -4.54 5.25 26.13
N ILE A 52 -4.71 6.16 25.14
CA ILE A 52 -3.72 7.18 24.78
C ILE A 52 -3.52 8.14 25.96
N ALA A 53 -4.57 8.64 26.57
CA ALA A 53 -4.49 9.50 27.75
C ALA A 53 -3.82 8.79 28.93
N PHE A 54 -4.17 7.51 29.16
CA PHE A 54 -3.60 6.72 30.24
C PHE A 54 -2.09 6.56 30.11
N TYR A 55 -1.59 6.14 28.94
CA TYR A 55 -0.15 5.98 28.79
C TYR A 55 0.60 7.33 28.73
N THR A 56 -0.07 8.42 28.31
CA THR A 56 0.49 9.78 28.40
C THR A 56 0.71 10.19 29.85
N ILE A 57 -0.27 9.95 30.72
CA ILE A 57 -0.15 10.18 32.17
C ILE A 57 0.97 9.32 32.77
N LEU A 58 1.04 8.04 32.38
CA LEU A 58 2.14 7.17 32.79
C LEU A 58 3.50 7.71 32.32
N GLY A 59 3.58 8.28 31.11
CA GLY A 59 4.79 8.92 30.59
C GLY A 59 5.24 10.11 31.44
N ILE A 60 4.31 11.01 31.77
CA ILE A 60 4.57 12.13 32.69
C ILE A 60 5.05 11.62 34.05
N PHE A 61 4.39 10.59 34.59
CA PHE A 61 4.79 10.00 35.87
C PHE A 61 6.19 9.36 35.79
N SER A 62 6.50 8.63 34.73
CA SER A 62 7.82 8.05 34.49
C SER A 62 8.93 9.11 34.44
N THR A 63 8.70 10.21 33.72
CA THR A 63 9.62 11.36 33.65
C THR A 63 9.80 11.99 35.05
N SER A 64 8.71 12.17 35.80
CA SER A 64 8.77 12.69 37.17
C SER A 64 9.59 11.79 38.11
N MET A 65 9.43 10.46 38.00
CA MET A 65 10.25 9.51 38.75
C MET A 65 11.75 9.61 38.38
N GLY A 66 12.07 9.78 37.11
CA GLY A 66 13.44 10.02 36.63
C GLY A 66 14.04 11.29 37.23
N LEU A 67 13.27 12.37 37.31
CA LEU A 67 13.70 13.62 37.96
C LEU A 67 13.91 13.46 39.47
N VAL A 68 12.99 12.76 40.14
CA VAL A 68 13.15 12.42 41.59
C VAL A 68 14.42 11.63 41.83
N GLY A 69 14.71 10.62 40.97
CA GLY A 69 15.95 9.84 41.05
C GLY A 69 17.21 10.70 40.85
N SER A 70 17.17 11.63 39.90
CA SER A 70 18.27 12.56 39.66
C SER A 70 18.53 13.50 40.85
N VAL A 71 17.48 14.04 41.45
CA VAL A 71 17.58 14.90 42.64
C VAL A 71 18.05 14.08 43.85
N ALA A 72 17.57 12.86 44.03
CA ALA A 72 18.02 11.96 45.09
C ALA A 72 19.51 11.60 44.94
N SER A 73 19.95 11.37 43.69
CA SER A 73 21.38 11.16 43.37
C SER A 73 22.25 12.37 43.74
N LYS A 74 21.75 13.60 43.49
CA LYS A 74 22.41 14.84 43.95
C LYS A 74 22.61 14.83 45.48
N TYR A 75 21.54 14.59 46.23
CA TYR A 75 21.63 14.54 47.70
C TYR A 75 22.50 13.38 48.20
N MET A 76 22.46 12.22 47.56
CA MET A 76 23.35 11.10 47.87
C MET A 76 24.84 11.51 47.75
N ILE A 77 25.22 12.22 46.68
CA ILE A 77 26.59 12.70 46.49
C ILE A 77 26.97 13.75 47.57
N ASP A 78 26.05 14.68 47.89
CA ASP A 78 26.31 15.68 48.90
C ASP A 78 26.46 15.08 50.32
N ILE A 79 25.70 14.01 50.65
CA ILE A 79 25.86 13.27 51.90
C ILE A 79 27.18 12.54 51.98
N ILE A 80 27.64 11.94 50.87
CA ILE A 80 28.93 11.24 50.83
C ILE A 80 30.10 12.25 50.96
N THR A 81 30.04 13.36 50.27
CA THR A 81 31.06 14.42 50.31
C THR A 81 31.08 15.16 51.65
N GLY A 82 29.94 15.23 52.35
CA GLY A 82 29.79 15.82 53.69
C GLY A 82 29.99 14.82 54.83
N TYR A 83 30.35 13.57 54.57
CA TYR A 83 30.53 12.50 55.56
C TYR A 83 29.33 12.21 56.50
N GLN A 84 28.10 12.45 56.03
CA GLN A 84 26.85 12.23 56.77
C GLN A 84 26.21 10.87 56.47
N MET A 85 26.74 9.79 56.98
CA MET A 85 26.35 8.40 56.64
C MET A 85 24.89 8.03 56.98
N SER A 86 24.26 8.67 57.96
CA SER A 86 22.96 8.24 58.49
C SER A 86 21.78 8.34 57.51
N LYS A 87 21.84 9.21 56.49
CA LYS A 87 20.77 9.41 55.47
C LYS A 87 21.08 8.74 54.12
N LEU A 88 22.24 8.13 53.97
CA LEU A 88 22.70 7.55 52.72
C LEU A 88 21.76 6.46 52.19
N TRP A 89 21.31 5.55 53.07
CA TRP A 89 20.39 4.45 52.73
C TRP A 89 19.09 4.93 52.11
N ILE A 90 18.52 6.00 52.67
CA ILE A 90 17.26 6.56 52.16
C ILE A 90 17.43 7.03 50.73
N MET A 91 18.53 7.74 50.42
CA MET A 91 18.79 8.25 49.06
C MET A 91 19.09 7.12 48.08
N ILE A 92 19.79 6.06 48.51
CA ILE A 92 20.02 4.85 47.69
C ILE A 92 18.66 4.21 47.32
N VAL A 93 17.78 3.99 48.33
CA VAL A 93 16.47 3.37 48.08
C VAL A 93 15.60 4.23 47.16
N ILE A 94 15.58 5.57 47.33
CA ILE A 94 14.84 6.47 46.42
C ILE A 94 15.42 6.43 45.02
N THR A 95 16.74 6.47 44.85
CA THR A 95 17.37 6.45 43.52
C THR A 95 17.12 5.12 42.80
N LEU A 96 17.37 3.98 43.46
CA LEU A 96 17.12 2.66 42.87
C LEU A 96 15.63 2.41 42.64
N GLY A 97 14.77 2.82 43.61
CA GLY A 97 13.32 2.71 43.47
C GLY A 97 12.78 3.51 42.29
N SER A 98 13.19 4.79 42.16
CA SER A 98 12.77 5.64 41.05
C SER A 98 13.23 5.09 39.68
N ALA A 99 14.47 4.56 39.61
CA ALA A 99 14.99 3.94 38.40
C ALA A 99 14.18 2.67 38.02
N PHE A 100 13.90 1.80 39.01
CA PHE A 100 13.11 0.59 38.80
C PHE A 100 11.68 0.92 38.32
N PHE A 101 11.02 1.88 38.98
CA PHE A 101 9.69 2.32 38.56
C PHE A 101 9.68 2.95 37.18
N SER A 102 10.64 3.81 36.87
CA SER A 102 10.76 4.42 35.54
C SER A 102 10.95 3.37 34.44
N LEU A 103 11.85 2.39 34.64
CA LEU A 103 12.06 1.28 33.71
C LEU A 103 10.80 0.43 33.53
N THR A 104 10.13 0.07 34.61
CA THR A 104 8.92 -0.75 34.55
C THR A 104 7.80 -0.04 33.84
N ILE A 105 7.54 1.23 34.15
CA ILE A 105 6.52 2.06 33.51
C ILE A 105 6.85 2.26 32.04
N GLY A 106 8.13 2.51 31.67
CA GLY A 106 8.57 2.64 30.29
C GLY A 106 8.25 1.39 29.45
N ASN A 107 8.48 0.19 29.99
CA ASN A 107 8.11 -1.06 29.33
C ASN A 107 6.59 -1.23 29.18
N VAL A 108 5.81 -0.84 30.19
CA VAL A 108 4.33 -0.87 30.13
C VAL A 108 3.83 0.09 29.04
N ILE A 109 4.36 1.32 28.98
CA ILE A 109 4.04 2.31 27.95
C ILE A 109 4.37 1.73 26.56
N GLY A 110 5.56 1.16 26.37
CA GLY A 110 5.98 0.53 25.12
C GLY A 110 5.00 -0.55 24.68
N ARG A 111 4.59 -1.43 25.60
CA ARG A 111 3.60 -2.48 25.30
C ARG A 111 2.23 -1.93 24.91
N ILE A 112 1.73 -0.92 25.64
CA ILE A 112 0.44 -0.29 25.35
C ILE A 112 0.49 0.41 23.98
N SER A 113 1.53 1.20 23.72
CA SER A 113 1.73 1.91 22.45
C SER A 113 1.80 0.95 21.27
N THR A 114 2.60 -0.12 21.35
CA THR A 114 2.69 -1.13 20.29
C THR A 114 1.34 -1.81 20.03
N LYS A 115 0.63 -2.20 21.10
CA LYS A 115 -0.70 -2.82 20.97
C LYS A 115 -1.68 -1.90 20.26
N LEU A 116 -1.72 -0.63 20.64
CA LEU A 116 -2.58 0.37 20.00
C LEU A 116 -2.21 0.63 18.56
N SER A 117 -0.91 0.67 18.24
CA SER A 117 -0.42 0.83 16.87
C SER A 117 -0.92 -0.30 15.97
N ILE A 118 -0.86 -1.54 16.44
CA ILE A 118 -1.36 -2.71 15.70
C ILE A 118 -2.87 -2.60 15.46
N TYR A 119 -3.64 -2.19 16.48
CA TYR A 119 -5.09 -2.07 16.34
C TYR A 119 -5.49 -0.98 15.33
N ILE A 120 -4.86 0.20 15.41
CA ILE A 120 -5.12 1.28 14.45
C ILE A 120 -4.64 0.88 13.03
N ASN A 121 -3.51 0.19 12.92
CA ASN A 121 -3.04 -0.33 11.63
C ASN A 121 -4.10 -1.24 11.00
N ASN A 122 -4.62 -2.21 11.78
CA ASN A 122 -5.64 -3.13 11.30
C ASN A 122 -6.96 -2.42 10.96
N ASP A 123 -7.39 -1.45 11.79
CA ASP A 123 -8.61 -0.67 11.53
C ASP A 123 -8.49 0.12 10.21
N ILE A 124 -7.33 0.77 9.98
CA ILE A 124 -7.09 1.51 8.73
C ILE A 124 -7.00 0.55 7.54
N GLN A 125 -6.24 -0.56 7.67
CA GLN A 125 -6.10 -1.52 6.59
C GLN A 125 -7.45 -2.13 6.19
N ALA A 126 -8.28 -2.51 7.15
CA ALA A 126 -9.61 -3.06 6.86
C ALA A 126 -10.49 -2.03 6.13
N ASP A 127 -10.58 -0.79 6.65
CA ASP A 127 -11.39 0.27 6.02
C ASP A 127 -10.91 0.61 4.60
N ILE A 128 -9.61 0.66 4.38
CA ILE A 128 -9.04 0.96 3.06
C ILE A 128 -9.21 -0.22 2.11
N PHE A 129 -9.04 -1.46 2.60
CA PHE A 129 -9.26 -2.66 1.79
C PHE A 129 -10.70 -2.71 1.25
N ASP A 130 -11.70 -2.51 2.14
CA ASP A 130 -13.10 -2.48 1.75
C ASP A 130 -13.37 -1.39 0.70
N LYS A 131 -12.80 -0.19 0.88
CA LYS A 131 -12.95 0.92 -0.07
C LYS A 131 -12.29 0.67 -1.42
N ILE A 132 -11.14 -0.02 -1.44
CA ILE A 132 -10.46 -0.39 -2.70
C ILE A 132 -11.28 -1.43 -3.46
N ILE A 133 -11.86 -2.42 -2.76
CA ILE A 133 -12.66 -3.47 -3.38
C ILE A 133 -13.99 -2.91 -3.93
N ASP A 134 -14.59 -1.93 -3.23
CA ASP A 134 -15.81 -1.24 -3.65
C ASP A 134 -15.58 -0.12 -4.68
N ALA A 135 -14.31 0.18 -5.03
CA ALA A 135 -13.99 1.28 -5.92
C ALA A 135 -14.32 0.94 -7.38
N ASP A 136 -14.73 1.95 -8.13
CA ASP A 136 -14.92 1.86 -9.57
C ASP A 136 -13.63 1.36 -10.26
N TRP A 137 -13.79 0.46 -11.22
CA TRP A 137 -12.67 -0.18 -11.90
C TRP A 137 -11.78 0.82 -12.64
N MET A 138 -12.34 1.86 -13.25
CA MET A 138 -11.58 2.91 -13.94
C MET A 138 -10.73 3.72 -12.98
N GLU A 139 -11.25 4.02 -11.81
CA GLU A 139 -10.58 4.81 -10.78
C GLU A 139 -9.37 4.02 -10.20
N ILE A 140 -9.55 2.77 -9.82
CA ILE A 140 -8.47 1.97 -9.24
C ILE A 140 -7.41 1.55 -10.27
N ASN A 141 -7.81 1.34 -11.52
CA ASN A 141 -6.89 0.92 -12.60
C ASN A 141 -5.89 2.02 -13.03
N GLN A 142 -6.08 3.27 -12.59
CA GLN A 142 -5.10 4.34 -12.77
C GLN A 142 -3.84 4.15 -11.91
N TYR A 143 -3.94 3.37 -10.85
CA TYR A 143 -2.83 3.08 -9.94
C TYR A 143 -2.14 1.78 -10.32
N SER A 144 -0.81 1.76 -10.24
CA SER A 144 -0.08 0.49 -10.37
C SER A 144 -0.29 -0.38 -9.12
N ASN A 145 -0.33 -1.69 -9.30
CA ASN A 145 -0.45 -2.64 -8.19
C ASN A 145 0.64 -2.43 -7.12
N GLY A 146 1.86 -2.06 -7.53
CA GLY A 146 2.96 -1.76 -6.63
C GLY A 146 2.72 -0.51 -5.78
N ASP A 147 2.12 0.55 -6.35
CA ASP A 147 1.77 1.76 -5.61
C ASP A 147 0.64 1.49 -4.60
N VAL A 148 -0.40 0.78 -5.02
CA VAL A 148 -1.50 0.39 -4.11
C VAL A 148 -0.97 -0.42 -2.92
N LEU A 149 -0.14 -1.45 -3.18
CA LEU A 149 0.46 -2.27 -2.13
C LEU A 149 1.39 -1.47 -1.20
N ASN A 150 2.17 -0.52 -1.76
CA ASN A 150 3.04 0.33 -0.96
C ASN A 150 2.24 1.27 -0.06
N ARG A 151 1.18 1.89 -0.58
CA ARG A 151 0.25 2.71 0.20
C ARG A 151 -0.40 1.88 1.30
N PHE A 152 -0.94 0.73 0.95
CA PHE A 152 -1.65 -0.17 1.87
C PHE A 152 -0.77 -0.69 3.02
N ASN A 153 0.50 -1.01 2.77
CA ASN A 153 1.39 -1.54 3.80
C ASN A 153 2.27 -0.46 4.45
N SER A 154 3.04 0.30 3.66
CA SER A 154 4.05 1.23 4.16
C SER A 154 3.44 2.52 4.70
N ASP A 155 2.52 3.15 3.93
CA ASP A 155 1.91 4.41 4.35
C ASP A 155 0.99 4.21 5.56
N VAL A 156 0.18 3.13 5.57
CA VAL A 156 -0.68 2.80 6.72
C VAL A 156 0.16 2.55 7.98
N ASN A 157 1.29 1.84 7.86
CA ASN A 157 2.17 1.61 9.01
C ASN A 157 2.79 2.91 9.54
N THR A 158 3.18 3.83 8.65
CA THR A 158 3.69 5.16 9.01
C THR A 158 2.63 5.98 9.75
N ILE A 159 1.40 5.97 9.28
CA ILE A 159 0.28 6.68 9.90
C ILE A 159 -0.03 6.08 11.28
N SER A 160 -0.20 4.76 11.37
CA SER A 160 -0.63 4.08 12.59
C SER A 160 0.36 4.27 13.75
N GLY A 161 1.68 4.21 13.45
CA GLY A 161 2.73 4.45 14.43
C GLY A 161 2.71 5.87 14.99
N ASN A 162 2.51 6.87 14.11
CA ASN A 162 2.51 8.27 14.50
C ASN A 162 1.16 8.74 15.06
N ALA A 163 0.04 8.18 14.62
CA ALA A 163 -1.30 8.53 15.09
C ALA A 163 -1.48 8.45 16.60
N ILE A 164 -0.73 7.56 17.24
CA ILE A 164 -0.80 7.32 18.68
C ILE A 164 0.26 8.11 19.43
N SER A 165 1.47 8.17 18.84
CA SER A 165 2.66 8.62 19.55
C SER A 165 2.87 10.12 19.53
N TRP A 166 2.46 10.85 18.46
CA TRP A 166 2.87 12.23 18.29
C TRP A 166 2.34 13.15 19.41
N LEU A 167 1.04 13.10 19.75
CA LEU A 167 0.45 13.96 20.80
C LEU A 167 1.01 13.63 22.20
N PRO A 168 1.07 12.35 22.63
CA PRO A 168 1.75 12.00 23.86
C PRO A 168 3.21 12.40 23.90
N THR A 169 3.96 12.20 22.80
CA THR A 169 5.37 12.59 22.73
C THR A 169 5.56 14.09 22.91
N ILE A 170 4.70 14.93 22.30
CA ILE A 170 4.74 16.38 22.52
C ILE A 170 4.48 16.70 23.99
N ILE A 171 3.40 16.15 24.56
CA ILE A 171 3.01 16.46 25.94
C ILE A 171 4.11 16.04 26.91
N ILE A 172 4.63 14.82 26.77
CA ILE A 172 5.69 14.29 27.64
C ILE A 172 7.00 15.09 27.45
N ALA A 173 7.39 15.39 26.19
CA ALA A 173 8.62 16.13 25.92
C ALA A 173 8.55 17.59 26.39
N VAL A 174 7.41 18.25 26.26
CA VAL A 174 7.19 19.60 26.81
C VAL A 174 7.23 19.55 28.34
N TYR A 175 6.57 18.57 28.96
CA TYR A 175 6.63 18.38 30.39
C TYR A 175 8.07 18.13 30.89
N ASP A 176 8.78 17.21 30.23
CA ASP A 176 10.19 16.90 30.57
C ASP A 176 11.08 18.13 30.45
N PHE A 177 10.93 18.89 29.37
CA PHE A 177 11.67 20.13 29.14
C PHE A 177 11.40 21.16 30.26
N VAL A 178 10.12 21.43 30.55
CA VAL A 178 9.73 22.42 31.57
C VAL A 178 10.14 21.96 32.97
N ALA A 179 9.91 20.68 33.31
CA ALA A 179 10.24 20.13 34.63
C ALA A 179 11.75 20.10 34.87
N THR A 180 12.50 19.65 33.86
CA THR A 180 13.99 19.65 33.91
C THR A 180 14.54 21.05 34.05
N PHE A 181 14.02 22.01 33.26
CA PHE A 181 14.43 23.42 33.37
C PHE A 181 14.09 23.99 34.76
N ALA A 182 12.90 23.73 35.30
CA ALA A 182 12.49 24.19 36.63
C ALA A 182 13.38 23.61 37.74
N VAL A 183 13.78 22.32 37.64
CA VAL A 183 14.72 21.72 38.59
C VAL A 183 16.06 22.44 38.56
N ILE A 184 16.65 22.69 37.39
CA ILE A 184 17.94 23.39 37.29
C ILE A 184 17.80 24.83 37.82
N TRP A 185 16.70 25.53 37.45
CA TRP A 185 16.43 26.91 37.84
C TRP A 185 16.36 27.11 39.37
N HIS A 186 15.81 26.09 40.07
CA HIS A 186 15.73 26.08 41.53
C HIS A 186 17.12 26.09 42.18
N TYR A 187 18.11 25.43 41.60
CA TYR A 187 19.45 25.38 42.16
C TYR A 187 20.37 26.49 41.68
N ASP A 188 20.33 26.83 40.38
CA ASP A 188 21.13 27.92 39.83
C ASP A 188 20.52 28.50 38.55
N LYS A 189 20.21 29.82 38.56
CA LYS A 189 19.54 30.50 37.44
C LYS A 189 20.45 30.64 36.22
N ILE A 190 21.77 30.88 36.40
CA ILE A 190 22.70 31.06 35.29
C ILE A 190 22.96 29.74 34.61
N MET A 191 23.13 28.67 35.39
CA MET A 191 23.27 27.32 34.85
C MET A 191 22.05 26.90 34.02
N SER A 192 20.83 27.23 34.47
CA SER A 192 19.63 26.89 33.70
C SER A 192 19.54 27.64 32.37
N LEU A 193 19.96 28.90 32.32
CA LEU A 193 20.03 29.67 31.05
C LEU A 193 21.10 29.13 30.11
N LEU A 194 22.27 28.73 30.63
CA LEU A 194 23.31 28.06 29.82
C LEU A 194 22.83 26.72 29.26
N ALA A 195 22.12 25.91 30.07
CA ALA A 195 21.53 24.66 29.61
C ALA A 195 20.48 24.89 28.53
N PHE A 196 19.59 25.88 28.73
CA PHE A 196 18.56 26.26 27.76
C PHE A 196 19.17 26.73 26.43
N ALA A 197 20.18 27.60 26.47
CA ALA A 197 20.83 28.15 25.27
C ALA A 197 21.62 27.10 24.46
N SER A 198 22.09 26.02 25.12
CA SER A 198 22.92 24.99 24.47
C SER A 198 22.21 24.27 23.32
N ALA A 199 20.92 23.98 23.46
CA ALA A 199 20.17 23.22 22.46
C ALA A 199 19.86 24.04 21.19
N PRO A 200 19.30 25.26 21.25
CA PRO A 200 19.14 26.11 20.06
C PRO A 200 20.47 26.43 19.37
N PHE A 201 21.55 26.64 20.15
CA PHE A 201 22.88 26.87 19.58
C PHE A 201 23.38 25.70 18.75
N MET A 202 23.24 24.48 19.25
CA MET A 202 23.60 23.26 18.51
C MET A 202 22.79 23.13 17.22
N LEU A 203 21.50 23.44 17.24
CA LEU A 203 20.66 23.44 16.05
C LEU A 203 21.12 24.45 15.00
N LEU A 204 21.39 25.69 15.40
CA LEU A 204 21.87 26.73 14.48
C LEU A 204 23.18 26.32 13.80
N MET A 205 24.11 25.74 14.55
CA MET A 205 25.38 25.24 14.00
C MET A 205 25.18 24.07 13.05
N SER A 206 24.23 23.18 13.33
CA SER A 206 23.93 22.02 12.47
C SER A 206 23.37 22.43 11.08
N LYS A 207 22.66 23.55 10.98
CA LYS A 207 22.04 24.04 9.73
C LYS A 207 23.07 24.16 8.59
N PHE A 208 24.26 24.70 8.87
CA PHE A 208 25.32 24.89 7.86
C PHE A 208 25.95 23.58 7.38
N LEU A 209 26.06 22.60 8.27
CA LEU A 209 26.71 21.32 7.96
C LEU A 209 25.78 20.35 7.24
N ILE A 210 24.50 20.37 7.57
CA ILE A 210 23.51 19.41 7.07
C ILE A 210 23.14 19.65 5.60
N SER A 211 23.23 20.88 5.07
CA SER A 211 22.81 21.19 3.70
C SER A 211 23.57 20.36 2.64
N LYS A 212 24.90 20.26 2.74
CA LYS A 212 25.71 19.44 1.84
C LYS A 212 25.54 17.93 2.05
N GLN A 213 25.35 17.52 3.29
CA GLN A 213 25.03 16.11 3.59
C GLN A 213 23.72 15.68 2.91
N ARG A 214 22.74 16.57 2.84
CA ARG A 214 21.46 16.33 2.12
C ARG A 214 21.65 16.12 0.63
N GLU A 215 22.46 16.96 -0.02
CA GLU A 215 22.73 16.82 -1.46
C GLU A 215 23.28 15.43 -1.79
N TYR A 216 24.30 14.97 -1.03
CA TYR A 216 24.83 13.62 -1.22
C TYR A 216 23.83 12.53 -0.85
N GLY A 217 23.07 12.70 0.21
CA GLY A 217 22.01 11.77 0.60
C GLY A 217 20.91 11.64 -0.47
N LYS A 218 20.57 12.72 -1.16
CA LYS A 218 19.65 12.70 -2.31
C LYS A 218 20.24 11.86 -3.45
N LYS A 219 21.51 12.10 -3.83
CA LYS A 219 22.21 11.33 -4.87
C LYS A 219 22.28 9.84 -4.57
N VAL A 220 22.50 9.47 -3.29
CA VAL A 220 22.49 8.06 -2.86
C VAL A 220 21.12 7.43 -3.07
N ARG A 221 20.04 8.13 -2.72
CA ARG A 221 18.66 7.63 -2.91
C ARG A 221 18.28 7.49 -4.38
N GLU A 222 18.61 8.49 -5.20
CA GLU A 222 18.38 8.44 -6.66
C GLU A 222 19.10 7.23 -7.27
N MET A 223 20.38 7.05 -6.96
CA MET A 223 21.15 5.91 -7.45
C MET A 223 20.63 4.56 -6.93
N SER A 224 20.17 4.51 -5.67
CA SER A 224 19.55 3.31 -5.11
C SER A 224 18.24 2.95 -5.81
N SER A 225 17.44 3.95 -6.17
CA SER A 225 16.19 3.77 -6.91
C SER A 225 16.45 3.26 -8.33
N GLU A 226 17.42 3.84 -9.04
CA GLU A 226 17.81 3.39 -10.39
C GLU A 226 18.35 1.95 -10.37
N MET A 227 19.17 1.60 -9.38
CA MET A 227 19.69 0.25 -9.20
C MET A 227 18.56 -0.75 -8.92
N MET A 228 17.61 -0.38 -8.07
CA MET A 228 16.43 -1.22 -7.77
C MET A 228 15.56 -1.44 -9.00
N THR A 229 15.35 -0.42 -9.82
CA THR A 229 14.64 -0.56 -11.10
C THR A 229 15.33 -1.57 -12.00
N PHE A 230 16.66 -1.49 -12.14
CA PHE A 230 17.43 -2.45 -12.91
C PHE A 230 17.34 -3.88 -12.35
N GLU A 231 17.37 -4.05 -11.02
CA GLU A 231 17.19 -5.35 -10.36
C GLU A 231 15.82 -5.94 -10.65
N VAL A 232 14.75 -5.16 -10.48
CA VAL A 232 13.37 -5.58 -10.75
C VAL A 232 13.21 -6.00 -12.21
N GLU A 233 13.69 -5.20 -13.16
CA GLU A 233 13.65 -5.53 -14.59
C GLU A 233 14.43 -6.82 -14.90
N THR A 234 15.59 -6.99 -14.26
CA THR A 234 16.43 -8.19 -14.44
C THR A 234 15.72 -9.45 -13.97
N PHE A 235 15.11 -9.41 -12.78
CA PHE A 235 14.39 -10.56 -12.24
C PHE A 235 13.07 -10.82 -12.95
N TYR A 236 12.38 -9.79 -13.40
CA TYR A 236 11.16 -9.93 -14.19
C TYR A 236 11.42 -10.61 -15.55
N ASN A 237 12.55 -10.29 -16.18
CA ASN A 237 12.97 -10.85 -17.48
C ASN A 237 13.99 -11.99 -17.34
N PHE A 238 13.99 -12.71 -16.22
CA PHE A 238 15.01 -13.72 -15.92
C PHE A 238 15.10 -14.82 -16.99
N ASP A 239 13.96 -15.32 -17.46
CA ASP A 239 13.90 -16.34 -18.50
C ASP A 239 14.49 -15.86 -19.83
N THR A 240 14.23 -14.59 -20.19
CA THR A 240 14.81 -13.96 -21.37
C THR A 240 16.34 -13.88 -21.26
N ILE A 241 16.85 -13.42 -20.11
CA ILE A 241 18.29 -13.32 -19.84
C ILE A 241 18.97 -14.69 -19.94
N LYS A 242 18.30 -15.73 -19.43
CA LYS A 242 18.81 -17.10 -19.49
C LYS A 242 18.76 -17.69 -20.89
N SER A 243 17.64 -17.51 -21.62
CA SER A 243 17.46 -18.06 -22.98
C SER A 243 18.42 -17.43 -23.99
N PHE A 244 18.73 -16.15 -23.87
CA PHE A 244 19.73 -15.48 -24.71
C PHE A 244 21.18 -15.69 -24.25
N GLY A 245 21.43 -16.36 -23.12
CA GLY A 245 22.77 -16.61 -22.58
C GLY A 245 23.54 -15.33 -22.13
N ILE A 246 22.83 -14.22 -21.88
CA ILE A 246 23.42 -12.91 -21.57
C ILE A 246 23.64 -12.65 -20.07
N SER A 247 23.62 -13.69 -19.24
CA SER A 247 23.82 -13.59 -17.76
C SER A 247 25.11 -12.87 -17.40
N SER A 248 26.22 -13.08 -18.15
CA SER A 248 27.50 -12.41 -17.90
C SER A 248 27.43 -10.90 -18.15
N LEU A 249 26.66 -10.47 -19.15
CA LEU A 249 26.42 -9.05 -19.47
C LEU A 249 25.66 -8.37 -18.33
N TYR A 250 24.57 -8.99 -17.86
CA TYR A 250 23.79 -8.45 -16.73
C TYR A 250 24.59 -8.43 -15.43
N GLY A 251 25.40 -9.44 -15.17
CA GLY A 251 26.34 -9.45 -14.05
C GLY A 251 27.38 -8.33 -14.12
N LYS A 252 27.87 -7.97 -15.33
CA LYS A 252 28.75 -6.80 -15.51
C LYS A 252 28.01 -5.48 -15.30
N LYS A 253 26.80 -5.35 -15.83
CA LYS A 253 25.94 -4.16 -15.60
C LYS A 253 25.68 -3.94 -14.12
N MET A 254 25.31 -5.01 -13.38
CA MET A 254 25.10 -4.93 -11.94
C MET A 254 26.36 -4.46 -11.18
N ARG A 255 27.52 -5.03 -11.50
CA ARG A 255 28.80 -4.58 -10.90
C ARG A 255 29.10 -3.11 -11.18
N ASN A 256 28.80 -2.62 -12.38
CA ASN A 256 28.95 -1.21 -12.71
C ASN A 256 28.00 -0.31 -11.87
N TRP A 257 26.76 -0.74 -11.65
CA TRP A 257 25.83 -0.06 -10.76
C TRP A 257 26.33 -0.05 -9.31
N GLN A 258 26.80 -1.19 -8.82
CA GLN A 258 27.37 -1.32 -7.47
C GLN A 258 28.60 -0.42 -7.28
N GLU A 259 29.49 -0.31 -8.28
CA GLU A 259 30.67 0.56 -8.23
C GLU A 259 30.28 2.03 -8.12
N LYS A 260 29.33 2.49 -8.96
CA LYS A 260 28.81 3.86 -8.89
C LYS A 260 28.13 4.16 -7.55
N PHE A 261 27.30 3.22 -7.08
CA PHE A 261 26.63 3.34 -5.79
C PHE A 261 27.62 3.39 -4.63
N LYS A 262 28.66 2.54 -4.67
CA LYS A 262 29.74 2.53 -3.69
C LYS A 262 30.44 3.89 -3.61
N ASP A 263 30.83 4.46 -4.76
CA ASP A 263 31.53 5.74 -4.81
C ASP A 263 30.71 6.89 -4.22
N ILE A 264 29.42 6.96 -4.55
CA ILE A 264 28.53 7.99 -4.02
C ILE A 264 28.28 7.76 -2.53
N SER A 265 28.05 6.50 -2.11
CA SER A 265 27.81 6.13 -0.72
C SER A 265 29.03 6.41 0.17
N LEU A 266 30.25 6.13 -0.32
CA LEU A 266 31.47 6.47 0.41
C LEU A 266 31.68 7.98 0.56
N LYS A 267 31.37 8.77 -0.48
CA LYS A 267 31.40 10.25 -0.39
C LYS A 267 30.38 10.76 0.62
N TYR A 268 29.15 10.25 0.59
CA TYR A 268 28.12 10.59 1.58
C TYR A 268 28.56 10.22 3.00
N ASN A 269 29.07 8.99 3.20
CA ASN A 269 29.53 8.52 4.51
C ASN A 269 30.69 9.36 5.04
N MET A 270 31.70 9.66 4.21
CA MET A 270 32.83 10.52 4.58
C MET A 270 32.34 11.92 5.00
N PHE A 271 31.37 12.47 4.28
CA PHE A 271 30.80 13.76 4.63
C PHE A 271 30.02 13.69 5.95
N THR A 272 29.27 12.61 6.18
CA THR A 272 28.56 12.35 7.45
C THR A 272 29.54 12.25 8.61
N ILE A 273 30.65 11.52 8.43
CA ILE A 273 31.71 11.41 9.46
C ILE A 273 32.28 12.80 9.77
N LYS A 274 32.64 13.59 8.76
CA LYS A 274 33.17 14.96 8.96
C LYS A 274 32.16 15.84 9.70
N THR A 275 30.88 15.80 9.32
CA THR A 275 29.81 16.53 9.99
C THR A 275 29.68 16.11 11.45
N ASN A 276 29.67 14.80 11.73
CA ASN A 276 29.58 14.28 13.10
C ASN A 276 30.79 14.67 13.95
N ILE A 277 32.02 14.64 13.39
CA ILE A 277 33.24 15.08 14.10
C ILE A 277 33.11 16.57 14.45
N VAL A 278 32.75 17.44 13.50
CA VAL A 278 32.60 18.87 13.77
C VAL A 278 31.53 19.14 14.82
N MET A 279 30.37 18.48 14.70
CA MET A 279 29.27 18.60 15.69
C MET A 279 29.68 18.07 17.07
N SER A 280 30.46 16.97 17.12
CA SER A 280 31.00 16.44 18.37
C SER A 280 31.99 17.41 19.01
N ILE A 281 32.87 18.04 18.23
CA ILE A 281 33.81 19.06 18.74
C ILE A 281 33.03 20.26 19.30
N ILE A 282 32.03 20.79 18.56
CA ILE A 282 31.17 21.87 19.05
C ILE A 282 30.47 21.46 20.34
N GLY A 283 29.92 20.24 20.38
CA GLY A 283 29.29 19.66 21.57
C GLY A 283 30.26 19.56 22.77
N MET A 284 31.51 19.14 22.53
CA MET A 284 32.56 19.10 23.54
C MET A 284 32.92 20.49 24.07
N VAL A 285 33.08 21.49 23.19
CA VAL A 285 33.35 22.86 23.60
C VAL A 285 32.25 23.38 24.52
N VAL A 286 30.98 23.22 24.13
CA VAL A 286 29.82 23.63 24.94
C VAL A 286 29.78 22.84 26.26
N GLN A 287 30.14 21.55 26.24
CA GLN A 287 30.17 20.69 27.43
C GLN A 287 31.25 21.14 28.40
N TYR A 288 32.47 21.34 27.91
CA TYR A 288 33.59 21.75 28.77
C TYR A 288 33.46 23.19 29.26
N ALA A 289 32.86 24.10 28.47
CA ALA A 289 32.51 25.45 28.94
C ALA A 289 31.51 25.40 30.11
N ALA A 290 30.44 24.59 29.98
CA ALA A 290 29.47 24.38 31.06
C ALA A 290 30.12 23.72 32.29
N PHE A 291 30.99 22.70 32.07
CA PHE A 291 31.74 22.03 33.14
C PHE A 291 32.70 23.01 33.83
N GLY A 292 33.46 23.81 33.08
CA GLY A 292 34.37 24.81 33.63
C GLY A 292 33.62 25.87 34.48
N TYR A 293 32.42 26.32 33.99
CA TYR A 293 31.59 27.21 34.80
C TYR A 293 31.12 26.52 36.09
N CYS A 294 30.74 25.25 36.05
CA CYS A 294 30.37 24.48 37.24
C CYS A 294 31.54 24.36 38.21
N LEU A 295 32.77 24.10 37.71
CA LEU A 295 33.96 24.04 38.55
C LEU A 295 34.29 25.38 39.20
N PHE A 296 34.16 26.50 38.48
CA PHE A 296 34.32 27.81 39.02
C PHE A 296 33.31 28.06 40.18
N ARG A 297 32.03 27.78 39.99
CA ARG A 297 30.99 27.88 41.00
C ARG A 297 31.18 26.94 42.21
N LEU A 298 31.72 25.75 41.95
CA LEU A 298 32.11 24.83 43.02
C LEU A 298 33.30 25.35 43.84
N TRP A 299 34.29 25.92 43.15
CA TRP A 299 35.46 26.52 43.80
C TRP A 299 35.11 27.75 44.66
N THR A 300 34.18 28.60 44.16
CA THR A 300 33.64 29.72 44.94
C THR A 300 32.73 29.27 46.09
N ARG A 301 32.45 27.97 46.21
CA ARG A 301 31.51 27.34 47.18
C ARG A 301 30.06 27.81 47.05
N ASP A 302 29.68 28.31 45.89
CA ASP A 302 28.31 28.73 45.62
C ASP A 302 27.38 27.55 45.36
N ILE A 303 27.92 26.41 44.92
CA ILE A 303 27.19 25.18 44.67
C ILE A 303 27.88 23.97 45.32
N SER A 304 27.11 22.92 45.64
CA SER A 304 27.62 21.65 46.10
C SER A 304 28.09 20.76 44.94
N TYR A 305 28.92 19.75 45.24
CA TYR A 305 29.36 18.76 44.27
C TYR A 305 28.18 17.98 43.65
N GLY A 306 27.18 17.62 44.46
CA GLY A 306 25.95 17.01 43.99
C GLY A 306 25.13 17.92 43.05
N THR A 307 25.13 19.25 43.30
CA THR A 307 24.49 20.21 42.40
C THR A 307 25.18 20.27 41.04
N MET A 308 26.52 20.21 41.00
CA MET A 308 27.28 20.16 39.76
C MET A 308 26.93 18.89 38.95
N THR A 309 26.89 17.72 39.58
CA THR A 309 26.55 16.46 38.90
C THR A 309 25.10 16.45 38.40
N LEU A 310 24.14 16.94 39.21
CA LEU A 310 22.75 17.11 38.79
C LEU A 310 22.64 18.00 37.56
N PHE A 311 23.33 19.14 37.53
CA PHE A 311 23.31 20.03 36.38
C PHE A 311 23.81 19.37 35.11
N LEU A 312 24.96 18.66 35.16
CA LEU A 312 25.53 17.98 33.99
C LEU A 312 24.59 16.92 33.44
N GLN A 313 23.92 16.17 34.31
CA GLN A 313 22.93 15.17 33.95
C GLN A 313 21.67 15.82 33.35
N GLN A 314 21.10 16.83 34.02
CA GLN A 314 19.87 17.48 33.56
C GLN A 314 20.07 18.30 32.29
N ARG A 315 21.26 18.85 32.06
CA ARG A 315 21.59 19.47 30.76
C ARG A 315 21.50 18.46 29.62
N SER A 316 21.99 17.24 29.82
CA SER A 316 21.86 16.16 28.81
C SER A 316 20.40 15.80 28.56
N ASN A 317 19.60 15.67 29.63
CA ASN A 317 18.15 15.41 29.52
C ASN A 317 17.42 16.52 28.78
N LEU A 318 17.74 17.79 29.08
CA LEU A 318 17.15 18.95 28.39
C LEU A 318 17.43 18.96 26.88
N ASN A 319 18.69 18.64 26.50
CA ASN A 319 19.06 18.46 25.09
C ASN A 319 18.29 17.31 24.43
N GLY A 320 18.13 16.20 25.14
CA GLY A 320 17.34 15.05 24.69
C GLY A 320 15.87 15.42 24.45
N ALA A 321 15.23 16.06 25.44
CA ALA A 321 13.85 16.54 25.34
C ALA A 321 13.65 17.52 24.17
N PHE A 322 14.61 18.45 23.99
CA PHE A 322 14.58 19.38 22.88
C PHE A 322 14.72 18.68 21.51
N ASN A 323 15.65 17.75 21.38
CA ASN A 323 15.82 16.95 20.16
C ASN A 323 14.57 16.12 19.84
N ASN A 324 13.90 15.55 20.85
CA ASN A 324 12.65 14.86 20.69
C ASN A 324 11.56 15.78 20.12
N LEU A 325 11.42 17.02 20.65
CA LEU A 325 10.47 18.00 20.12
C LEU A 325 10.76 18.35 18.66
N VAL A 326 12.04 18.54 18.32
CA VAL A 326 12.47 18.85 16.95
C VAL A 326 12.20 17.71 15.98
N SER A 327 12.39 16.46 16.42
CA SER A 327 12.17 15.26 15.58
C SER A 327 10.68 14.98 15.27
N ILE A 328 9.76 15.58 16.03
CA ILE A 328 8.31 15.44 15.79
C ILE A 328 7.91 16.06 14.45
N ILE A 329 8.57 17.17 14.04
CA ILE A 329 8.19 17.93 12.85
C ILE A 329 8.29 17.10 11.56
N PRO A 330 9.41 16.41 11.26
CA PRO A 330 9.49 15.51 10.11
C PRO A 330 8.46 14.39 10.16
N ASN A 331 8.27 13.77 11.33
CA ASN A 331 7.30 12.69 11.50
C ASN A 331 5.86 13.16 11.26
N PHE A 332 5.54 14.37 11.70
CA PHE A 332 4.25 15.01 11.47
C PHE A 332 3.98 15.23 9.97
N LEU A 333 4.97 15.76 9.23
CA LEU A 333 4.86 15.96 7.78
C LEU A 333 4.80 14.64 7.01
N ASN A 334 5.65 13.67 7.35
CA ASN A 334 5.64 12.37 6.68
C ASN A 334 4.29 11.66 6.87
N SER A 335 3.71 11.74 8.07
CA SER A 335 2.38 11.17 8.32
C SER A 335 1.28 11.87 7.54
N SER A 336 1.34 13.20 7.37
CA SER A 336 0.39 13.94 6.52
C SER A 336 0.51 13.49 5.06
N ILE A 337 1.73 13.37 4.52
CA ILE A 337 1.94 12.90 3.14
C ILE A 337 1.39 11.49 2.95
N SER A 338 1.71 10.56 3.87
CA SER A 338 1.17 9.21 3.82
C SER A 338 -0.36 9.18 3.95
N ALA A 339 -0.92 10.02 4.83
CA ALA A 339 -2.37 10.14 5.00
C ALA A 339 -3.06 10.69 3.74
N HIS A 340 -2.45 11.67 3.10
CA HIS A 340 -2.95 12.23 1.84
C HIS A 340 -3.06 11.13 0.76
N ARG A 341 -1.98 10.37 0.55
CA ARG A 341 -1.95 9.27 -0.41
C ARG A 341 -2.97 8.17 -0.12
N ILE A 342 -3.18 7.84 1.16
CA ILE A 342 -4.21 6.87 1.56
C ILE A 342 -5.61 7.43 1.37
N ARG A 343 -5.84 8.72 1.68
CA ARG A 343 -7.12 9.38 1.46
C ARG A 343 -7.52 9.43 -0.01
N GLU A 344 -6.57 9.58 -0.93
CA GLU A 344 -6.83 9.45 -2.37
C GLU A 344 -7.49 8.10 -2.67
N LEU A 345 -6.93 6.98 -2.17
CA LEU A 345 -7.55 5.65 -2.33
C LEU A 345 -8.90 5.53 -1.59
N ALA A 346 -9.00 6.14 -0.41
CA ALA A 346 -10.24 6.11 0.38
C ALA A 346 -11.39 6.92 -0.22
N GLN A 347 -11.10 7.84 -1.14
CA GLN A 347 -12.04 8.75 -1.80
C GLN A 347 -12.34 8.37 -3.24
N LEU A 348 -11.83 7.24 -3.73
CA LEU A 348 -12.18 6.72 -5.04
C LEU A 348 -13.69 6.59 -5.15
N LYS A 349 -14.22 6.89 -6.34
CA LYS A 349 -15.64 6.69 -6.62
C LYS A 349 -15.98 5.22 -6.43
N LYS A 350 -17.13 4.97 -5.86
CA LYS A 350 -17.67 3.62 -5.74
C LYS A 350 -18.30 3.18 -7.05
N GLU A 351 -18.36 1.88 -7.23
CA GLU A 351 -19.12 1.30 -8.34
C GLU A 351 -20.58 1.71 -8.28
N VAL A 352 -21.20 1.80 -9.46
CA VAL A 352 -22.63 2.10 -9.59
C VAL A 352 -23.45 0.85 -9.29
N HIS A 353 -24.37 0.97 -8.33
CA HIS A 353 -25.32 -0.07 -7.96
C HIS A 353 -26.73 0.34 -8.37
N ILE A 354 -27.42 -0.56 -9.04
CA ILE A 354 -28.81 -0.37 -9.48
C ILE A 354 -29.66 -1.49 -8.87
N PRO A 355 -30.41 -1.22 -7.78
CA PRO A 355 -31.16 -2.24 -7.03
C PRO A 355 -32.16 -3.04 -7.86
N GLU A 356 -32.72 -2.44 -8.92
CA GLU A 356 -33.65 -3.07 -9.86
C GLU A 356 -33.03 -4.27 -10.61
N SER A 357 -31.70 -4.40 -10.59
CA SER A 357 -30.99 -5.53 -11.20
C SER A 357 -31.37 -6.87 -10.56
N SER A 358 -31.76 -6.90 -9.29
CA SER A 358 -32.22 -8.11 -8.59
C SER A 358 -33.52 -8.70 -9.14
N GLU A 359 -34.33 -7.90 -9.78
CA GLU A 359 -35.56 -8.39 -10.40
C GLU A 359 -35.30 -9.27 -11.65
N MET A 360 -34.09 -9.19 -12.20
CA MET A 360 -33.68 -10.02 -13.34
C MET A 360 -33.49 -11.49 -12.95
N ASP A 361 -33.30 -11.81 -11.66
CA ASP A 361 -33.12 -13.18 -11.18
C ASP A 361 -34.27 -14.11 -11.51
N ALA A 362 -35.48 -13.56 -11.62
CA ALA A 362 -36.67 -14.30 -12.01
C ALA A 362 -36.65 -14.86 -13.45
N TYR A 363 -35.74 -14.37 -14.31
CA TYR A 363 -35.64 -14.71 -15.73
C TYR A 363 -34.35 -15.47 -16.11
N VAL A 364 -33.59 -15.91 -15.14
CA VAL A 364 -32.29 -16.61 -15.34
C VAL A 364 -32.45 -17.85 -16.23
N GLU A 365 -33.54 -18.60 -16.09
CA GLU A 365 -33.76 -19.82 -16.87
C GLU A 365 -34.13 -19.54 -18.36
N ASP A 366 -34.70 -18.38 -18.65
CA ASP A 366 -35.05 -17.97 -20.02
C ASP A 366 -33.85 -17.45 -20.81
N GLY A 367 -32.78 -17.06 -20.11
CA GLY A 367 -31.61 -16.40 -20.67
C GLY A 367 -31.82 -14.91 -20.91
N PHE A 368 -30.77 -14.20 -21.33
CA PHE A 368 -30.80 -12.75 -21.54
C PHE A 368 -30.23 -12.38 -22.90
N GLU A 369 -30.91 -11.40 -23.54
CA GLU A 369 -30.37 -10.64 -24.65
C GLU A 369 -29.32 -9.63 -24.09
N VAL A 370 -28.09 -9.70 -24.58
CA VAL A 370 -27.01 -8.75 -24.31
C VAL A 370 -27.02 -7.74 -25.43
N LYS A 371 -27.21 -6.44 -25.13
CA LYS A 371 -27.39 -5.42 -26.18
C LYS A 371 -26.62 -4.15 -25.87
N MET A 372 -26.01 -3.60 -26.91
CA MET A 372 -25.42 -2.28 -26.95
C MET A 372 -25.93 -1.49 -28.13
N ARG A 373 -26.18 -0.17 -27.95
CA ARG A 373 -26.65 0.73 -28.97
C ARG A 373 -25.88 2.03 -28.98
N ASN A 374 -25.31 2.39 -30.14
CA ASN A 374 -24.62 3.65 -30.40
C ASN A 374 -23.57 3.99 -29.31
N VAL A 375 -22.81 2.99 -28.90
CA VAL A 375 -21.85 3.11 -27.79
C VAL A 375 -20.58 3.80 -28.24
N ASP A 376 -20.22 4.88 -27.52
CA ASP A 376 -18.92 5.53 -27.56
C ASP A 376 -18.18 5.28 -26.24
N PHE A 377 -16.88 4.99 -26.31
CA PHE A 377 -16.06 4.82 -25.13
C PHE A 377 -14.58 5.20 -25.35
N SER A 378 -13.98 5.85 -24.35
CA SER A 378 -12.56 6.20 -24.27
C SER A 378 -12.01 5.92 -22.87
N TYR A 379 -10.79 5.37 -22.75
CA TYR A 379 -10.09 5.29 -21.47
C TYR A 379 -9.47 6.64 -21.05
N ILE A 380 -9.10 7.44 -22.05
CA ILE A 380 -8.53 8.78 -21.89
C ILE A 380 -9.29 9.69 -22.83
N GLU A 381 -9.74 10.84 -22.34
CA GLU A 381 -10.47 11.83 -23.10
C GLU A 381 -9.74 12.15 -24.42
N GLY A 382 -10.48 12.06 -25.54
CA GLY A 382 -9.95 12.29 -26.89
C GLY A 382 -9.29 11.08 -27.57
N ASN A 383 -9.07 9.96 -26.88
CA ASN A 383 -8.53 8.72 -27.46
C ASN A 383 -9.61 7.63 -27.50
N ARG A 384 -10.46 7.67 -28.53
CA ARG A 384 -11.58 6.76 -28.69
C ARG A 384 -11.15 5.33 -28.97
N VAL A 385 -11.75 4.38 -28.25
CA VAL A 385 -11.54 2.94 -28.40
C VAL A 385 -12.74 2.29 -29.07
N ILE A 386 -13.94 2.76 -28.77
CA ILE A 386 -15.22 2.33 -29.37
C ILE A 386 -15.98 3.57 -29.82
N THR A 387 -16.52 3.55 -31.05
CA THR A 387 -17.26 4.68 -31.63
C THR A 387 -18.51 4.17 -32.32
N ASP A 388 -19.67 4.78 -32.00
CA ASP A 388 -20.98 4.54 -32.60
C ASP A 388 -21.27 3.06 -32.89
N SER A 389 -20.96 2.22 -31.92
CA SER A 389 -20.96 0.77 -32.08
C SER A 389 -22.22 0.13 -31.51
N ALA A 390 -22.71 -0.89 -32.21
CA ALA A 390 -23.84 -1.69 -31.81
C ALA A 390 -23.43 -3.16 -31.67
N PHE A 391 -24.01 -3.85 -30.69
CA PHE A 391 -23.78 -5.26 -30.44
C PHE A 391 -25.06 -5.92 -29.93
N MET A 392 -25.30 -7.17 -30.35
CA MET A 392 -26.42 -7.96 -29.88
C MET A 392 -26.07 -9.45 -29.81
N ALA A 393 -26.42 -10.09 -28.71
CA ALA A 393 -26.38 -11.52 -28.53
C ALA A 393 -27.67 -11.99 -27.88
N ASN A 394 -28.38 -12.92 -28.50
CA ASN A 394 -29.66 -13.44 -28.02
C ASN A 394 -29.47 -14.68 -27.12
N PRO A 395 -30.47 -15.02 -26.29
CA PRO A 395 -30.45 -16.27 -25.52
C PRO A 395 -30.18 -17.48 -26.42
N GLY A 396 -29.26 -18.34 -25.99
CA GLY A 396 -28.88 -19.56 -26.73
C GLY A 396 -27.91 -19.34 -27.90
N GLU A 397 -27.53 -18.10 -28.22
CA GLU A 397 -26.56 -17.80 -29.28
C GLU A 397 -25.12 -17.89 -28.76
N ILE A 398 -24.21 -18.34 -29.64
CA ILE A 398 -22.78 -18.12 -29.52
C ILE A 398 -22.42 -16.98 -30.44
N VAL A 399 -21.86 -15.92 -29.89
CA VAL A 399 -21.43 -14.73 -30.61
C VAL A 399 -19.91 -14.57 -30.49
N ALA A 400 -19.23 -14.43 -31.63
CA ALA A 400 -17.79 -14.17 -31.63
C ALA A 400 -17.47 -12.68 -31.77
N LEU A 401 -16.49 -12.22 -31.01
CA LEU A 401 -15.80 -10.96 -31.21
C LEU A 401 -14.43 -11.23 -31.82
N VAL A 402 -14.18 -10.74 -33.03
CA VAL A 402 -12.95 -10.92 -33.78
C VAL A 402 -12.29 -9.58 -34.10
N GLY A 403 -11.00 -9.58 -34.39
CA GLY A 403 -10.27 -8.38 -34.75
C GLY A 403 -8.84 -8.41 -34.24
N PRO A 404 -7.94 -7.55 -34.73
CA PRO A 404 -6.56 -7.48 -34.30
C PRO A 404 -6.39 -7.27 -32.80
N SER A 405 -5.22 -7.59 -32.26
CA SER A 405 -4.93 -7.33 -30.85
C SER A 405 -4.87 -5.81 -30.60
N GLY A 406 -5.47 -5.35 -29.51
CA GLY A 406 -5.50 -3.92 -29.16
C GLY A 406 -6.67 -3.10 -29.70
N GLU A 407 -7.51 -3.67 -30.58
CA GLU A 407 -8.63 -2.95 -31.22
C GLU A 407 -9.88 -2.75 -30.33
N GLY A 408 -9.88 -3.26 -29.09
CA GLY A 408 -11.00 -3.01 -28.15
C GLY A 408 -11.87 -4.21 -27.81
N LYS A 409 -11.52 -5.45 -28.20
CA LYS A 409 -12.32 -6.67 -27.85
C LYS A 409 -12.51 -6.81 -26.33
N THR A 410 -11.45 -6.71 -25.55
CA THR A 410 -11.52 -6.74 -24.08
C THR A 410 -12.29 -5.53 -23.52
N THR A 411 -12.26 -4.38 -24.19
CA THR A 411 -13.06 -3.20 -23.84
C THR A 411 -14.55 -3.52 -24.00
N MET A 412 -14.96 -4.19 -25.09
CA MET A 412 -16.33 -4.67 -25.26
C MET A 412 -16.77 -5.61 -24.13
N ILE A 413 -15.93 -6.56 -23.75
CA ILE A 413 -16.21 -7.45 -22.61
C ILE A 413 -16.35 -6.66 -21.29
N ARG A 414 -15.51 -5.66 -21.05
CA ARG A 414 -15.61 -4.81 -19.85
C ARG A 414 -16.88 -3.96 -19.81
N LEU A 415 -17.33 -3.45 -20.96
CA LEU A 415 -18.62 -2.75 -21.11
C LEU A 415 -19.78 -3.70 -20.81
N ILE A 416 -19.74 -4.93 -21.33
CA ILE A 416 -20.75 -5.98 -21.07
C ILE A 416 -20.78 -6.37 -19.59
N LEU A 417 -19.66 -6.41 -18.91
CA LEU A 417 -19.58 -6.69 -17.47
C LEU A 417 -19.96 -5.49 -16.58
N GLY A 418 -20.21 -4.32 -17.16
CA GLY A 418 -20.42 -3.08 -16.40
C GLY A 418 -19.23 -2.73 -15.50
N LEU A 419 -17.98 -3.12 -15.90
CA LEU A 419 -16.74 -2.67 -15.26
C LEU A 419 -16.38 -1.26 -15.70
N ILE A 420 -16.81 -0.89 -16.89
CA ILE A 420 -16.70 0.45 -17.49
C ILE A 420 -18.05 0.81 -18.11
N HIS A 421 -18.35 2.10 -18.15
CA HIS A 421 -19.63 2.60 -18.65
C HIS A 421 -19.44 3.38 -19.95
N PRO A 422 -20.38 3.31 -20.91
CA PRO A 422 -20.30 4.07 -22.15
C PRO A 422 -20.38 5.58 -21.90
N GLU A 423 -19.61 6.38 -22.66
CA GLU A 423 -19.72 7.84 -22.66
C GLU A 423 -21.00 8.31 -23.34
N LYS A 424 -21.42 7.55 -24.37
CA LYS A 424 -22.68 7.73 -25.10
C LYS A 424 -23.26 6.38 -25.45
N GLY A 425 -24.56 6.36 -25.70
CA GLY A 425 -25.31 5.14 -26.02
C GLY A 425 -25.68 4.37 -24.77
N GLU A 426 -26.10 3.12 -24.97
CA GLU A 426 -26.63 2.26 -23.91
C GLU A 426 -26.08 0.85 -24.02
N ALA A 427 -25.76 0.25 -22.84
CA ALA A 427 -25.38 -1.15 -22.71
C ALA A 427 -26.26 -1.80 -21.65
N TYR A 428 -27.10 -2.78 -22.03
CA TYR A 428 -28.10 -3.35 -21.15
C TYR A 428 -28.34 -4.84 -21.40
N LEU A 429 -28.85 -5.51 -20.36
CA LEU A 429 -29.47 -6.84 -20.43
C LEU A 429 -30.96 -6.69 -20.62
N ARG A 430 -31.53 -7.54 -21.47
CA ARG A 430 -32.99 -7.60 -21.69
C ARG A 430 -33.50 -9.01 -21.40
N ALA A 431 -34.50 -9.11 -20.52
CA ALA A 431 -35.16 -10.35 -20.17
C ALA A 431 -36.24 -10.72 -21.18
N SER A 432 -36.76 -11.97 -21.12
CA SER A 432 -37.81 -12.53 -21.99
C SER A 432 -39.11 -11.71 -21.97
N ASN A 433 -39.44 -11.08 -20.85
CA ASN A 433 -40.61 -10.20 -20.72
C ASN A 433 -40.43 -8.78 -21.31
N GLY A 434 -39.24 -8.48 -21.86
CA GLY A 434 -38.89 -7.17 -22.42
C GLY A 434 -38.33 -6.17 -21.41
N LYS A 435 -38.21 -6.53 -20.11
CA LYS A 435 -37.57 -5.69 -19.11
C LYS A 435 -36.08 -5.52 -19.44
N GLN A 436 -35.57 -4.30 -19.25
CA GLN A 436 -34.19 -3.94 -19.52
C GLN A 436 -33.55 -3.40 -18.26
N VAL A 437 -32.27 -3.76 -18.03
CA VAL A 437 -31.43 -3.25 -16.93
C VAL A 437 -30.05 -2.91 -17.49
N GLU A 438 -29.59 -1.70 -17.18
CA GLU A 438 -28.23 -1.26 -17.55
C GLU A 438 -27.17 -2.16 -16.92
N MET A 439 -26.10 -2.42 -17.66
CA MET A 439 -24.96 -3.21 -17.16
C MET A 439 -24.20 -2.46 -16.08
N ASN A 440 -24.11 -3.04 -14.88
CA ASN A 440 -23.54 -2.42 -13.68
C ASN A 440 -22.99 -3.48 -12.71
N ALA A 441 -22.53 -3.09 -11.52
CA ALA A 441 -21.99 -4.00 -10.52
C ALA A 441 -23.00 -5.10 -10.11
N ASP A 442 -24.28 -4.75 -9.97
CA ASP A 442 -25.33 -5.68 -9.52
C ASP A 442 -25.75 -6.69 -10.60
N THR A 443 -25.52 -6.40 -11.89
CA THR A 443 -25.79 -7.37 -12.97
C THR A 443 -24.70 -8.41 -13.13
N ARG A 444 -23.52 -8.26 -12.52
CA ARG A 444 -22.37 -9.18 -12.68
C ARG A 444 -22.64 -10.60 -12.19
N HIS A 445 -23.60 -10.79 -11.30
CA HIS A 445 -23.97 -12.13 -10.88
C HIS A 445 -24.61 -12.95 -12.01
N LEU A 446 -25.17 -12.30 -13.03
CA LEU A 446 -25.74 -12.92 -14.24
C LEU A 446 -24.69 -13.31 -15.29
N PHE A 447 -23.41 -13.02 -15.03
CA PHE A 447 -22.31 -13.34 -15.91
C PHE A 447 -21.35 -14.34 -15.29
N ALA A 448 -20.91 -15.29 -16.11
CA ALA A 448 -19.73 -16.10 -15.86
C ALA A 448 -18.61 -15.65 -16.80
N TYR A 449 -17.47 -15.23 -16.26
CA TYR A 449 -16.38 -14.65 -17.04
C TYR A 449 -15.08 -15.40 -16.87
N VAL A 450 -14.45 -15.72 -18.00
CA VAL A 450 -13.09 -16.25 -18.06
C VAL A 450 -12.22 -15.24 -18.78
N PRO A 451 -11.41 -14.44 -18.05
CA PRO A 451 -10.54 -13.45 -18.65
C PRO A 451 -9.36 -14.08 -19.39
N GLN A 452 -8.74 -13.27 -20.25
CA GLN A 452 -7.51 -13.62 -20.95
C GLN A 452 -6.37 -13.93 -19.96
N GLY A 453 -5.58 -14.95 -20.27
CA GLY A 453 -4.41 -15.35 -19.49
C GLY A 453 -4.73 -16.27 -18.31
N ASN A 454 -3.76 -16.38 -17.38
CA ASN A 454 -3.89 -17.24 -16.22
C ASN A 454 -4.57 -16.53 -15.05
N THR A 455 -5.78 -16.92 -14.71
CA THR A 455 -6.62 -16.33 -13.66
C THR A 455 -6.87 -17.26 -12.48
N ILE A 456 -6.06 -18.32 -12.37
CA ILE A 456 -6.14 -19.24 -11.23
C ILE A 456 -5.37 -18.65 -10.05
N LEU A 457 -5.98 -18.69 -8.89
CA LEU A 457 -5.37 -18.27 -7.63
C LEU A 457 -4.65 -19.44 -6.96
N SER A 458 -3.67 -19.12 -6.11
CA SER A 458 -3.01 -20.11 -5.25
C SER A 458 -4.01 -20.74 -4.29
N GLY A 459 -3.86 -22.05 -4.04
CA GLY A 459 -4.79 -22.84 -3.25
C GLY A 459 -5.03 -24.20 -3.90
N THR A 460 -6.09 -24.89 -3.56
CA THR A 460 -6.49 -26.15 -4.21
C THR A 460 -7.39 -25.88 -5.44
N ILE A 461 -7.54 -26.89 -6.31
CA ILE A 461 -8.53 -26.84 -7.41
C ILE A 461 -9.93 -26.63 -6.83
N ALA A 462 -10.29 -27.34 -5.76
CA ALA A 462 -11.58 -27.21 -5.09
C ALA A 462 -11.80 -25.78 -4.54
N GLU A 463 -10.79 -25.17 -3.92
CA GLU A 463 -10.87 -23.77 -3.45
C GLU A 463 -11.11 -22.80 -4.60
N ASN A 464 -10.42 -22.97 -5.73
CA ASN A 464 -10.63 -22.15 -6.93
C ASN A 464 -12.05 -22.31 -7.51
N LEU A 465 -12.64 -23.49 -7.46
CA LEU A 465 -14.02 -23.72 -7.89
C LEU A 465 -15.03 -23.13 -6.90
N LYS A 466 -14.81 -23.32 -5.59
CA LYS A 466 -15.69 -22.80 -4.53
C LYS A 466 -15.73 -21.27 -4.44
N MET A 467 -14.81 -20.54 -5.08
CA MET A 467 -14.85 -19.07 -5.13
C MET A 467 -16.14 -18.52 -5.74
N VAL A 468 -16.74 -19.22 -6.68
CA VAL A 468 -17.95 -18.78 -7.37
C VAL A 468 -19.23 -19.42 -6.82
N LYS A 469 -19.11 -20.54 -6.09
CA LYS A 469 -20.20 -21.27 -5.43
C LYS A 469 -19.64 -21.94 -4.17
N GLN A 470 -19.74 -21.24 -3.00
CA GLN A 470 -19.11 -21.67 -1.75
C GLN A 470 -19.63 -23.01 -1.22
N ASP A 471 -20.90 -23.31 -1.47
CA ASP A 471 -21.62 -24.51 -1.08
C ASP A 471 -21.55 -25.63 -2.13
N ALA A 472 -20.73 -25.49 -3.18
CA ALA A 472 -20.59 -26.49 -4.22
C ALA A 472 -20.18 -27.84 -3.65
N THR A 473 -20.94 -28.89 -4.03
CA THR A 473 -20.60 -30.28 -3.67
C THR A 473 -19.43 -30.80 -4.51
N GLU A 474 -18.84 -31.92 -4.08
CA GLU A 474 -17.75 -32.53 -4.83
C GLU A 474 -18.23 -33.01 -6.21
N GLU A 475 -19.45 -33.54 -6.30
CA GLU A 475 -20.07 -33.99 -7.53
C GLU A 475 -20.27 -32.85 -8.52
N GLU A 476 -20.76 -31.68 -8.07
CA GLU A 476 -20.92 -30.47 -8.90
C GLU A 476 -19.57 -29.98 -9.42
N MET A 477 -18.53 -29.96 -8.58
CA MET A 477 -17.19 -29.58 -8.99
C MET A 477 -16.61 -30.55 -10.04
N ILE A 478 -16.78 -31.85 -9.85
CA ILE A 478 -16.33 -32.89 -10.80
C ILE A 478 -17.10 -32.76 -12.12
N GLU A 479 -18.40 -32.46 -12.08
CA GLU A 479 -19.21 -32.29 -13.31
C GLU A 479 -18.74 -31.05 -14.09
N ALA A 480 -18.49 -29.92 -13.43
CA ALA A 480 -17.92 -28.73 -14.06
C ALA A 480 -16.54 -29.02 -14.69
N LEU A 481 -15.69 -29.81 -14.01
CA LEU A 481 -14.39 -30.23 -14.53
C LEU A 481 -14.53 -31.18 -15.75
N LYS A 482 -15.57 -32.02 -15.81
CA LYS A 482 -15.87 -32.85 -16.99
C LYS A 482 -16.30 -32.02 -18.18
N ILE A 483 -17.18 -31.01 -17.96
CA ILE A 483 -17.67 -30.12 -19.01
C ILE A 483 -16.52 -29.35 -19.63
N SER A 484 -15.58 -28.82 -18.81
CA SER A 484 -14.40 -28.09 -19.27
C SER A 484 -13.28 -29.02 -19.79
N CYS A 485 -13.49 -30.36 -19.84
CA CYS A 485 -12.46 -31.37 -20.15
C CYS A 485 -11.22 -31.29 -19.22
N ALA A 486 -11.37 -30.75 -18.02
CA ALA A 486 -10.30 -30.73 -17.03
C ALA A 486 -10.22 -32.05 -16.22
N TRP A 487 -11.33 -32.74 -16.04
CA TRP A 487 -11.38 -33.97 -15.25
C TRP A 487 -10.43 -35.06 -15.76
N ASP A 488 -10.16 -35.11 -17.06
CA ASP A 488 -9.29 -36.11 -17.67
C ASP A 488 -7.87 -36.12 -17.09
N PHE A 489 -7.35 -34.94 -16.68
CA PHE A 489 -6.05 -34.86 -16.03
C PHE A 489 -6.16 -34.75 -14.50
N VAL A 490 -7.20 -34.06 -13.96
CA VAL A 490 -7.38 -33.89 -12.51
C VAL A 490 -7.57 -35.22 -11.79
N LYS A 491 -8.34 -36.13 -12.34
CA LYS A 491 -8.56 -37.46 -11.76
C LYS A 491 -7.29 -38.31 -11.58
N ASN A 492 -6.23 -37.99 -12.34
CA ASN A 492 -4.95 -38.72 -12.30
C ASN A 492 -3.93 -38.07 -11.34
N MET A 493 -4.30 -36.98 -10.67
CA MET A 493 -3.47 -36.36 -9.66
C MET A 493 -3.65 -37.07 -8.31
N GLU A 494 -2.60 -37.08 -7.47
CA GLU A 494 -2.62 -37.80 -6.18
C GLU A 494 -3.75 -37.31 -5.26
N GLU A 495 -3.96 -35.97 -5.19
CA GLU A 495 -4.99 -35.36 -4.34
C GLU A 495 -6.23 -34.95 -5.14
N THR A 496 -6.36 -35.33 -6.41
CA THR A 496 -7.50 -35.01 -7.29
C THR A 496 -7.87 -33.52 -7.25
N ILE A 497 -9.09 -33.14 -6.87
CA ILE A 497 -9.55 -31.76 -6.75
C ILE A 497 -8.89 -30.98 -5.58
N TYR A 498 -8.25 -31.65 -4.64
CA TYR A 498 -7.53 -31.06 -3.54
C TYR A 498 -6.06 -30.78 -3.86
N THR A 499 -5.61 -31.09 -5.08
CA THR A 499 -4.27 -30.80 -5.57
C THR A 499 -4.01 -29.31 -5.50
N LYS A 500 -2.87 -28.93 -4.89
CA LYS A 500 -2.45 -27.53 -4.70
C LYS A 500 -1.94 -26.91 -5.99
N ILE A 501 -2.38 -25.70 -6.23
CA ILE A 501 -1.95 -24.83 -7.32
C ILE A 501 -1.04 -23.76 -6.73
N GLY A 502 0.16 -23.62 -7.26
CA GLY A 502 1.10 -22.57 -6.85
C GLY A 502 0.68 -21.18 -7.39
N GLU A 503 1.43 -20.15 -6.99
CA GLU A 503 1.20 -18.78 -7.46
C GLU A 503 1.14 -18.72 -8.98
N ARG A 504 0.15 -17.98 -9.51
CA ARG A 504 -0.11 -17.82 -10.95
C ARG A 504 -0.24 -19.16 -11.69
N GLY A 505 -0.83 -20.20 -11.07
CA GLY A 505 -1.05 -21.49 -11.70
C GLY A 505 0.21 -22.35 -11.83
N ARG A 506 1.27 -22.06 -11.08
CA ARG A 506 2.52 -22.83 -11.11
C ARG A 506 2.23 -24.29 -10.78
N GLY A 507 2.74 -25.20 -11.63
CA GLY A 507 2.50 -26.64 -11.54
C GLY A 507 1.52 -27.14 -12.60
N PHE A 508 0.84 -26.25 -13.34
CA PHE A 508 -0.08 -26.59 -14.42
C PHE A 508 0.38 -25.99 -15.75
N SER A 509 0.11 -26.67 -16.85
CA SER A 509 0.26 -26.06 -18.18
C SER A 509 -0.80 -24.97 -18.37
N GLU A 510 -0.56 -24.02 -19.27
CA GLU A 510 -1.51 -22.94 -19.56
C GLU A 510 -2.89 -23.49 -19.98
N GLY A 511 -2.93 -24.51 -20.83
CA GLY A 511 -4.17 -25.16 -21.23
C GLY A 511 -4.88 -25.93 -20.10
N GLN A 512 -4.14 -26.47 -19.11
CA GLN A 512 -4.73 -27.05 -17.90
C GLN A 512 -5.34 -25.95 -17.02
N ALA A 513 -4.62 -24.86 -16.84
CA ALA A 513 -5.07 -23.69 -16.09
C ALA A 513 -6.34 -23.08 -16.71
N GLN A 514 -6.36 -22.87 -18.03
CA GLN A 514 -7.55 -22.40 -18.75
C GLN A 514 -8.76 -23.33 -18.56
N ARG A 515 -8.58 -24.66 -18.66
CA ARG A 515 -9.70 -25.62 -18.43
C ARG A 515 -10.26 -25.56 -17.01
N ILE A 516 -9.42 -25.37 -15.99
CA ILE A 516 -9.90 -25.16 -14.61
C ILE A 516 -10.64 -23.82 -14.49
N ALA A 517 -10.15 -22.74 -15.11
CA ALA A 517 -10.84 -21.46 -15.14
C ALA A 517 -12.22 -21.53 -15.83
N ILE A 518 -12.31 -22.31 -16.93
CA ILE A 518 -13.58 -22.58 -17.60
C ILE A 518 -14.50 -23.42 -16.68
N ALA A 519 -13.97 -24.44 -15.97
CA ALA A 519 -14.76 -25.19 -14.99
C ALA A 519 -15.36 -24.29 -13.91
N ARG A 520 -14.59 -23.34 -13.41
CA ARG A 520 -15.07 -22.31 -12.46
C ARG A 520 -16.22 -21.50 -13.04
N ALA A 521 -16.11 -21.04 -14.28
CA ALA A 521 -17.17 -20.29 -14.96
C ALA A 521 -18.42 -21.15 -15.21
N VAL A 522 -18.25 -22.43 -15.54
CA VAL A 522 -19.35 -23.41 -15.70
C VAL A 522 -20.06 -23.66 -14.37
N LEU A 523 -19.32 -23.82 -13.28
CA LEU A 523 -19.87 -24.06 -11.93
C LEU A 523 -20.70 -22.87 -11.41
N ARG A 524 -20.33 -21.63 -11.80
CA ARG A 524 -21.12 -20.43 -11.48
C ARG A 524 -22.54 -20.49 -12.04
N ASP A 525 -22.71 -21.19 -13.15
CA ASP A 525 -23.97 -21.44 -13.82
C ASP A 525 -24.80 -20.18 -14.18
N ALA A 526 -24.12 -19.10 -14.52
CA ALA A 526 -24.74 -17.85 -14.94
C ALA A 526 -25.37 -17.96 -16.36
N PRO A 527 -26.43 -17.18 -16.66
CA PRO A 527 -27.12 -17.22 -17.96
C PRO A 527 -26.29 -16.64 -19.12
N VAL A 528 -25.31 -15.78 -18.85
CA VAL A 528 -24.39 -15.24 -19.85
C VAL A 528 -22.98 -15.68 -19.56
N LEU A 529 -22.31 -16.28 -20.53
CA LEU A 529 -20.92 -16.73 -20.44
C LEU A 529 -20.04 -15.88 -21.34
N LEU A 530 -18.98 -15.31 -20.78
CA LEU A 530 -17.97 -14.51 -21.47
C LEU A 530 -16.63 -15.26 -21.44
N LEU A 531 -16.06 -15.52 -22.62
CA LEU A 531 -14.77 -16.20 -22.78
C LEU A 531 -13.81 -15.28 -23.53
N ASP A 532 -12.91 -14.60 -22.82
CA ASP A 532 -11.93 -13.67 -23.41
C ASP A 532 -10.62 -14.40 -23.71
N GLU A 533 -10.44 -14.84 -24.97
CA GLU A 533 -9.33 -15.70 -25.42
C GLU A 533 -9.05 -16.91 -24.50
N ALA A 534 -10.10 -17.35 -23.80
CA ALA A 534 -9.99 -18.36 -22.73
C ALA A 534 -9.69 -19.77 -23.24
N THR A 535 -9.70 -19.98 -24.55
CA THR A 535 -9.41 -21.26 -25.22
C THR A 535 -8.13 -21.22 -26.05
N SER A 536 -7.37 -20.12 -25.99
CA SER A 536 -6.17 -19.91 -26.83
C SER A 536 -5.07 -20.97 -26.64
N ALA A 537 -4.92 -21.51 -25.44
CA ALA A 537 -3.94 -22.55 -25.12
C ALA A 537 -4.48 -23.99 -25.28
N LEU A 538 -5.71 -24.16 -25.78
CA LEU A 538 -6.31 -25.48 -26.02
C LEU A 538 -6.04 -25.91 -27.47
N ASP A 539 -5.97 -27.23 -27.70
CA ASP A 539 -6.02 -27.77 -29.05
C ASP A 539 -7.45 -27.67 -29.62
N VAL A 540 -7.56 -27.62 -30.96
CA VAL A 540 -8.83 -27.45 -31.67
C VAL A 540 -9.91 -28.47 -31.28
N THR A 541 -9.51 -29.70 -31.00
CA THR A 541 -10.43 -30.77 -30.64
C THR A 541 -11.01 -30.56 -29.25
N THR A 542 -10.16 -30.22 -28.29
CA THR A 542 -10.57 -29.94 -26.91
C THR A 542 -11.42 -28.65 -26.86
N GLU A 543 -11.05 -27.61 -27.57
CA GLU A 543 -11.80 -26.36 -27.66
C GLU A 543 -13.25 -26.59 -28.14
N ARG A 544 -13.40 -27.29 -29.28
CA ARG A 544 -14.74 -27.66 -29.80
C ARG A 544 -15.55 -28.49 -28.81
N LYS A 545 -14.87 -29.45 -28.13
CA LYS A 545 -15.54 -30.32 -27.14
C LYS A 545 -16.05 -29.52 -25.95
N VAL A 546 -15.24 -28.59 -25.42
CA VAL A 546 -15.60 -27.70 -24.32
C VAL A 546 -16.82 -26.86 -24.69
N LEU A 547 -16.79 -26.14 -25.83
CA LEU A 547 -17.89 -25.29 -26.26
C LEU A 547 -19.18 -26.11 -26.48
N ARG A 548 -19.10 -27.28 -27.12
CA ARG A 548 -20.25 -28.15 -27.29
C ARG A 548 -20.83 -28.65 -25.96
N ASN A 549 -19.99 -28.97 -24.99
CA ASN A 549 -20.43 -29.42 -23.67
C ASN A 549 -21.18 -28.30 -22.94
N ILE A 550 -20.67 -27.07 -23.00
CA ILE A 550 -21.29 -25.89 -22.37
C ILE A 550 -22.70 -25.66 -22.95
N ILE A 551 -22.85 -25.65 -24.28
CA ILE A 551 -24.14 -25.44 -24.96
C ILE A 551 -25.16 -26.53 -24.62
N LYS A 552 -24.70 -27.78 -24.55
CA LYS A 552 -25.58 -28.91 -24.21
C LYS A 552 -26.13 -28.85 -22.80
N GLN A 553 -25.38 -28.26 -21.87
CA GLN A 553 -25.77 -28.14 -20.47
C GLN A 553 -26.94 -27.16 -20.28
N ARG A 554 -26.91 -25.98 -20.95
CA ARG A 554 -27.97 -24.98 -20.93
C ARG A 554 -28.20 -24.39 -22.33
N PRO A 555 -29.24 -24.83 -23.05
CA PRO A 555 -29.53 -24.37 -24.42
C PRO A 555 -29.83 -22.87 -24.52
N ASN A 556 -30.38 -22.24 -23.46
CA ASN A 556 -30.70 -20.80 -23.43
C ASN A 556 -29.55 -19.92 -22.95
N LYS A 557 -28.35 -20.48 -22.68
CA LYS A 557 -27.20 -19.71 -22.23
C LYS A 557 -26.63 -18.89 -23.39
N THR A 558 -26.51 -17.57 -23.22
CA THR A 558 -25.84 -16.67 -24.16
C THR A 558 -24.33 -16.83 -23.99
N CYS A 559 -23.59 -17.11 -25.06
CA CYS A 559 -22.14 -17.28 -25.00
C CYS A 559 -21.46 -16.26 -25.90
N ILE A 560 -20.59 -15.41 -25.35
CA ILE A 560 -19.80 -14.41 -26.07
C ILE A 560 -18.34 -14.79 -25.96
N VAL A 561 -17.67 -14.99 -27.10
CA VAL A 561 -16.28 -15.47 -27.15
C VAL A 561 -15.42 -14.49 -27.94
N THR A 562 -14.26 -14.12 -27.44
CA THR A 562 -13.23 -13.48 -28.24
C THR A 562 -12.31 -14.55 -28.81
N THR A 563 -12.12 -14.59 -30.11
CA THR A 563 -11.32 -15.63 -30.76
C THR A 563 -10.73 -15.18 -32.09
N HIS A 564 -9.66 -15.81 -32.50
CA HIS A 564 -9.08 -15.71 -33.82
C HIS A 564 -9.11 -17.08 -34.55
N ARG A 565 -9.79 -18.08 -33.99
CA ARG A 565 -9.72 -19.46 -34.50
C ARG A 565 -10.93 -19.81 -35.38
N PRO A 566 -10.69 -20.30 -36.60
CA PRO A 566 -11.76 -20.75 -37.52
C PRO A 566 -12.67 -21.82 -36.91
N SER A 567 -12.09 -22.67 -36.05
CA SER A 567 -12.82 -23.75 -35.39
C SER A 567 -14.00 -23.28 -34.51
N VAL A 568 -13.88 -22.09 -33.91
CA VAL A 568 -14.91 -21.48 -33.09
C VAL A 568 -15.88 -20.68 -33.93
N LEU A 569 -15.38 -19.94 -34.93
CA LEU A 569 -16.22 -19.13 -35.83
C LEU A 569 -17.32 -19.94 -36.51
N ASN A 570 -17.00 -21.18 -36.93
CA ASN A 570 -17.97 -22.09 -37.51
C ASN A 570 -19.06 -22.61 -36.55
N MET A 571 -18.96 -22.32 -35.26
CA MET A 571 -19.97 -22.66 -34.24
C MET A 571 -20.80 -21.44 -33.82
N CYS A 572 -20.44 -20.23 -34.26
CA CYS A 572 -21.08 -18.98 -33.89
C CYS A 572 -22.26 -18.67 -34.84
N GLN A 573 -23.37 -18.19 -34.28
CA GLN A 573 -24.51 -17.69 -35.02
C GLN A 573 -24.29 -16.26 -35.54
N ARG A 574 -23.46 -15.50 -34.81
CA ARG A 574 -23.07 -14.12 -35.18
C ARG A 574 -21.59 -13.89 -34.95
N VAL A 575 -20.99 -13.11 -35.81
CA VAL A 575 -19.59 -12.69 -35.70
C VAL A 575 -19.51 -11.17 -35.82
N TYR A 576 -18.94 -10.52 -34.81
CA TYR A 576 -18.68 -9.10 -34.83
C TYR A 576 -17.20 -8.83 -34.99
N ARG A 577 -16.85 -7.97 -35.95
CA ARG A 577 -15.48 -7.49 -36.14
C ARG A 577 -15.28 -6.19 -35.38
N VAL A 578 -14.26 -6.15 -34.53
CA VAL A 578 -13.81 -4.97 -33.82
C VAL A 578 -12.56 -4.46 -34.51
N MET A 579 -12.64 -3.36 -35.21
CA MET A 579 -11.55 -2.77 -35.99
C MET A 579 -11.78 -1.28 -36.19
N GLU A 580 -10.69 -0.48 -36.15
CA GLU A 580 -10.74 0.98 -36.37
C GLU A 580 -11.81 1.67 -35.48
N THR A 581 -11.86 1.30 -34.21
CA THR A 581 -12.79 1.79 -33.19
C THR A 581 -14.27 1.41 -33.40
N GLN A 582 -14.63 0.65 -34.44
CA GLN A 582 -15.99 0.24 -34.75
C GLN A 582 -16.24 -1.24 -34.50
N VAL A 583 -17.47 -1.56 -34.12
CA VAL A 583 -17.96 -2.94 -33.98
C VAL A 583 -19.03 -3.18 -35.03
N THR A 584 -18.71 -4.04 -36.01
CA THR A 584 -19.58 -4.32 -37.15
C THR A 584 -19.93 -5.81 -37.20
N GLU A 585 -21.23 -6.12 -37.38
CA GLU A 585 -21.66 -7.52 -37.62
C GLU A 585 -21.24 -7.95 -39.03
N LEU A 586 -20.56 -9.12 -39.13
CA LEU A 586 -20.19 -9.68 -40.41
C LEU A 586 -21.32 -10.50 -40.99
N SER A 587 -21.49 -10.45 -42.32
CA SER A 587 -22.39 -11.34 -43.05
C SER A 587 -21.86 -12.80 -42.96
N GLU A 588 -22.74 -13.77 -43.25
CA GLU A 588 -22.34 -15.20 -43.29
C GLU A 588 -21.21 -15.46 -44.31
N GLU A 589 -21.21 -14.75 -45.44
CA GLU A 589 -20.17 -14.87 -46.47
C GLU A 589 -18.80 -14.32 -45.98
N GLU A 590 -18.84 -13.13 -45.33
CA GLU A 590 -17.63 -12.52 -44.75
C GLU A 590 -17.07 -13.37 -43.59
N SER A 591 -17.95 -13.87 -42.73
CA SER A 591 -17.57 -14.76 -41.62
C SER A 591 -16.94 -16.06 -42.13
N SER A 592 -17.54 -16.68 -43.18
CA SER A 592 -17.01 -17.90 -43.80
C SER A 592 -15.67 -17.65 -44.48
N LYS A 593 -15.53 -16.51 -45.16
CA LYS A 593 -14.25 -16.13 -45.82
C LYS A 593 -13.17 -15.89 -44.77
N MET A 594 -13.49 -15.18 -43.68
CA MET A 594 -12.57 -14.96 -42.59
C MET A 594 -12.13 -16.28 -41.92
N ALA A 595 -13.04 -17.25 -41.78
CA ALA A 595 -12.71 -18.58 -41.28
C ALA A 595 -11.80 -19.39 -42.22
N MET A 596 -11.72 -19.05 -43.50
CA MET A 596 -10.81 -19.68 -44.48
C MET A 596 -9.44 -18.98 -44.53
N ASP A 597 -9.38 -17.68 -44.23
CA ASP A 597 -8.16 -16.88 -44.30
C ASP A 597 -7.26 -16.98 -43.07
N PHE A 598 -7.79 -17.57 -41.97
CA PHE A 598 -7.06 -17.95 -40.75
C PHE A 598 -6.64 -19.41 -40.75
#